data_480ac916302cb6b9a9f2af1ec080586c
#
_entry.id   480ac916302cb6b9a9f2af1ec080586c
#
_cell.length_a   1.000
_cell.length_b   1.000
_cell.length_c   1.000
_cell.angle_alpha   90.00
_cell.angle_beta   90.00
_cell.angle_gamma   90.00
#
_symmetry.space_group_name_H-M   'P 1'
#
loop_
_entity.id
_entity.type
_entity.pdbx_description
1 polymer ?
#
loop_
_entity_poly.entity_id
_entity_poly.type
_entity_poly.pdbx_seq_one_letter_code
_entity_poly.pdbx_strand_id
1 'polypeptide(L)'
;MVTRAVTTAFPPPDLAALAAYFLGQWQFDRTIWEGSEMPQATAVGIFDFISGEVPGQLLYRERGQLRMLAGALGRPILFSRLFDYRFGADRVAVLFADGERVGQPYQSYLLCGKMLVPAADHLCGPDCYNAAYTLDTEDSFTMETFINGPKKRTRVLTVARRCGPEVEPEVSASPA
;
A
#
# COMPACT_ATOMS: atom_id res chain seq x y z
N MET A 1 7.40 5.13 31.99
CA MET A 1 8.53 4.59 31.20
C MET A 1 8.27 5.04 29.77
N VAL A 2 8.91 6.12 29.31
CA VAL A 2 8.66 6.71 27.99
C VAL A 2 9.36 5.83 26.97
N THR A 3 8.59 5.11 26.14
CA THR A 3 9.11 4.35 25.02
C THR A 3 9.67 5.33 24.00
N ARG A 4 10.99 5.42 23.96
CA ARG A 4 11.73 6.24 23.00
C ARG A 4 11.37 5.76 21.60
N ALA A 5 10.71 6.59 20.81
CA ALA A 5 10.49 6.32 19.39
C ALA A 5 11.86 6.05 18.76
N VAL A 6 12.03 4.85 18.19
CA VAL A 6 13.22 4.55 17.39
C VAL A 6 13.07 5.40 16.13
N THR A 7 13.84 6.48 16.06
CA THR A 7 13.92 7.30 14.86
C THR A 7 14.59 6.44 13.79
N THR A 8 13.79 5.87 12.94
CA THR A 8 14.26 5.10 11.78
C THR A 8 14.90 6.07 10.80
N ALA A 9 16.13 5.81 10.36
CA ALA A 9 16.79 6.67 9.38
C ALA A 9 15.95 6.72 8.09
N PHE A 10 15.82 7.91 7.51
CA PHE A 10 15.13 8.09 6.24
C PHE A 10 16.10 8.62 5.17
N PRO A 11 16.12 8.01 3.96
CA PRO A 11 15.38 6.81 3.56
C PRO A 11 15.86 5.56 4.32
N PRO A 12 15.02 4.51 4.43
CA PRO A 12 15.42 3.25 5.06
C PRO A 12 16.67 2.68 4.38
N PRO A 13 17.74 2.38 5.13
CA PRO A 13 19.01 1.94 4.54
C PRO A 13 18.98 0.49 4.05
N ASP A 14 18.07 -0.32 4.56
CA ASP A 14 17.94 -1.73 4.27
C ASP A 14 16.48 -2.22 4.40
N LEU A 15 16.25 -3.50 4.11
CA LEU A 15 14.92 -4.09 4.13
C LEU A 15 14.33 -4.25 5.54
N ALA A 16 15.15 -4.35 6.56
CA ALA A 16 14.67 -4.41 7.94
C ALA A 16 14.14 -3.04 8.39
N ALA A 17 14.86 -1.97 8.08
CA ALA A 17 14.42 -0.60 8.30
C ALA A 17 13.19 -0.25 7.46
N LEU A 18 13.11 -0.79 6.24
CA LEU A 18 11.94 -0.63 5.36
C LEU A 18 10.70 -1.31 5.94
N ALA A 19 10.84 -2.51 6.52
CA ALA A 19 9.74 -3.18 7.22
C ALA A 19 9.23 -2.32 8.40
N ALA A 20 10.15 -1.76 9.19
CA ALA A 20 9.81 -0.85 10.28
C ALA A 20 9.15 0.45 9.76
N TYR A 21 9.59 0.97 8.61
CA TYR A 21 8.97 2.11 7.94
C TYR A 21 7.51 1.84 7.56
N PHE A 22 7.19 0.68 6.99
CA PHE A 22 5.81 0.38 6.59
C PHE A 22 4.90 0.07 7.78
N LEU A 23 5.42 -0.44 8.88
CA LEU A 23 4.62 -0.88 10.02
C LEU A 23 3.67 0.23 10.52
N GLY A 24 2.41 -0.13 10.73
CA GLY A 24 1.36 0.76 11.22
C GLY A 24 0.24 1.03 10.23
N GLN A 25 -0.57 2.03 10.52
CA GLN A 25 -1.75 2.39 9.73
C GLN A 25 -1.49 3.58 8.84
N TRP A 26 -2.06 3.50 7.63
CA TRP A 26 -1.94 4.49 6.57
C TRP A 26 -3.30 4.80 5.98
N GLN A 27 -3.58 6.06 5.72
CA GLN A 27 -4.68 6.47 4.86
C GLN A 27 -4.18 6.67 3.43
N PHE A 28 -5.03 6.44 2.45
CA PHE A 28 -4.67 6.62 1.05
C PHE A 28 -5.73 7.33 0.24
N ASP A 29 -5.23 8.06 -0.76
CA ASP A 29 -5.97 8.57 -1.90
C ASP A 29 -5.46 7.87 -3.15
N ARG A 30 -6.37 7.40 -4.01
CA ARG A 30 -6.05 6.67 -5.23
C ARG A 30 -6.79 7.24 -6.42
N THR A 31 -6.09 7.43 -7.53
CA THR A 31 -6.64 7.86 -8.80
C THR A 31 -6.37 6.80 -9.86
N ILE A 32 -7.36 6.52 -10.70
CA ILE A 32 -7.33 5.44 -11.69
C ILE A 32 -7.66 6.01 -13.06
N TRP A 33 -6.79 5.73 -14.04
CA TRP A 33 -6.95 6.07 -15.46
C TRP A 33 -7.02 4.79 -16.28
N GLU A 34 -7.95 4.72 -17.21
CA GLU A 34 -8.11 3.60 -18.16
C GLU A 34 -8.09 4.11 -19.60
N GLY A 35 -6.94 3.97 -20.28
CA GLY A 35 -6.77 4.33 -21.69
C GLY A 35 -7.04 5.79 -22.05
N SER A 36 -7.08 6.69 -21.07
CA SER A 36 -7.46 8.09 -21.19
C SER A 36 -6.56 8.98 -20.32
N GLU A 37 -6.41 10.24 -20.67
CA GLU A 37 -5.75 11.25 -19.85
C GLU A 37 -6.62 11.72 -18.67
N MET A 38 -7.94 11.52 -18.76
CA MET A 38 -8.88 11.86 -17.70
C MET A 38 -9.08 10.66 -16.76
N PRO A 39 -9.05 10.86 -15.43
CA PRO A 39 -9.29 9.80 -14.49
C PRO A 39 -10.73 9.28 -14.60
N GLN A 40 -10.91 7.96 -14.54
CA GLN A 40 -12.20 7.29 -14.55
C GLN A 40 -12.75 6.98 -13.17
N ALA A 41 -11.87 6.81 -12.20
CA ALA A 41 -12.29 6.49 -10.83
C ALA A 41 -11.29 7.07 -9.81
N THR A 42 -11.80 7.26 -8.60
CA THR A 42 -10.99 7.53 -7.41
C THR A 42 -11.33 6.54 -6.32
N ALA A 43 -10.40 6.32 -5.41
CA ALA A 43 -10.67 5.54 -4.21
C ALA A 43 -9.99 6.19 -3.01
N VAL A 44 -10.62 6.04 -1.85
CA VAL A 44 -10.06 6.44 -0.56
C VAL A 44 -10.21 5.29 0.43
N GLY A 45 -9.32 5.20 1.37
CA GLY A 45 -9.38 4.17 2.40
C GLY A 45 -8.20 4.19 3.34
N ILE A 46 -8.08 3.10 4.04
CA ILE A 46 -6.97 2.84 4.95
C ILE A 46 -6.36 1.47 4.64
N PHE A 47 -5.10 1.32 4.96
CA PHE A 47 -4.46 0.03 5.06
C PHE A 47 -3.54 -0.04 6.28
N ASP A 48 -3.38 -1.24 6.78
CA ASP A 48 -2.52 -1.56 7.91
C ASP A 48 -1.41 -2.48 7.44
N PHE A 49 -0.19 -2.19 7.87
CA PHE A 49 0.90 -3.16 7.91
C PHE A 49 1.07 -3.64 9.35
N ILE A 50 0.80 -4.90 9.61
CA ILE A 50 0.81 -5.50 10.93
C ILE A 50 1.90 -6.57 10.97
N SER A 51 2.67 -6.63 12.06
CA SER A 51 3.66 -7.68 12.26
C SER A 51 3.03 -9.07 12.09
N GLY A 52 3.64 -9.90 11.26
CA GLY A 52 3.25 -11.28 11.10
C GLY A 52 3.83 -12.19 12.17
N GLU A 53 3.73 -13.49 11.96
CA GLU A 53 4.18 -14.51 12.92
C GLU A 53 5.70 -14.71 12.92
N VAL A 54 6.36 -14.38 11.82
CA VAL A 54 7.81 -14.55 11.67
C VAL A 54 8.52 -13.21 11.49
N PRO A 55 9.79 -13.08 11.90
CA PRO A 55 10.56 -11.86 11.66
C PRO A 55 10.61 -11.49 10.18
N GLY A 56 10.44 -10.20 9.89
CA GLY A 56 10.42 -9.68 8.51
C GLY A 56 9.14 -9.95 7.74
N GLN A 57 8.09 -10.43 8.40
CA GLN A 57 6.76 -10.58 7.80
C GLN A 57 5.85 -9.44 8.26
N LEU A 58 5.17 -8.82 7.30
CA LEU A 58 4.07 -7.86 7.55
C LEU A 58 2.82 -8.32 6.80
N LEU A 59 1.71 -8.38 7.49
CA LEU A 59 0.40 -8.58 6.88
C LEU A 59 -0.15 -7.21 6.45
N TYR A 60 -0.45 -7.08 5.17
CA TYR A 60 -1.11 -5.91 4.59
C TYR A 60 -2.60 -6.15 4.51
N ARG A 61 -3.39 -5.25 5.09
CA ARG A 61 -4.86 -5.25 5.01
C ARG A 61 -5.32 -3.90 4.49
N GLU A 62 -5.94 -3.91 3.34
CA GLU A 62 -6.53 -2.72 2.72
C GLU A 62 -8.06 -2.80 2.74
N ARG A 63 -8.70 -1.67 3.03
CA ARG A 63 -10.14 -1.47 2.88
C ARG A 63 -10.42 -0.06 2.41
N GLY A 64 -11.31 0.07 1.46
CA GLY A 64 -11.59 1.37 0.86
C GLY A 64 -12.92 1.40 0.12
N GLN A 65 -13.16 2.58 -0.44
CA GLN A 65 -14.33 2.89 -1.26
C GLN A 65 -13.86 3.45 -2.59
N LEU A 66 -14.32 2.86 -3.67
CA LEU A 66 -14.07 3.31 -5.03
C LEU A 66 -15.30 4.05 -5.55
N ARG A 67 -15.07 5.18 -6.22
CA ARG A 67 -16.10 5.98 -6.89
C ARG A 67 -15.76 6.14 -8.35
N MET A 68 -16.71 5.84 -9.22
CA MET A 68 -16.62 6.17 -10.64
C MET A 68 -16.83 7.67 -10.85
N LEU A 69 -16.03 8.31 -11.71
CA LEU A 69 -16.10 9.73 -12.02
C LEU A 69 -16.95 10.04 -13.24
N ALA A 70 -17.19 9.03 -14.11
CA ALA A 70 -18.02 9.16 -15.30
C ALA A 70 -19.09 8.08 -15.32
N GLY A 71 -20.20 8.37 -15.99
CA GLY A 71 -21.35 7.47 -16.08
C GLY A 71 -22.38 7.71 -14.98
N ALA A 72 -23.22 6.71 -14.71
CA ALA A 72 -24.16 6.76 -13.59
C ALA A 72 -23.38 6.86 -12.28
N LEU A 73 -23.43 8.00 -11.61
CA LEU A 73 -22.86 8.24 -10.29
C LEU A 73 -23.55 7.31 -9.28
N GLY A 74 -23.10 6.06 -9.25
CA GLY A 74 -23.61 5.03 -8.37
C GLY A 74 -23.10 5.17 -6.94
N ARG A 75 -23.55 4.24 -6.08
CA ARG A 75 -23.01 4.11 -4.73
C ARG A 75 -21.53 3.73 -4.79
N PRO A 76 -20.72 4.17 -3.82
CA PRO A 76 -19.33 3.74 -3.72
C PRO A 76 -19.23 2.20 -3.67
N ILE A 77 -18.25 1.66 -4.37
CA ILE A 77 -17.94 0.22 -4.35
C ILE A 77 -16.98 -0.02 -3.20
N LEU A 78 -17.38 -0.80 -2.21
CA LEU A 78 -16.51 -1.20 -1.12
C LEU A 78 -15.58 -2.31 -1.60
N PHE A 79 -14.31 -2.24 -1.20
CA PHE A 79 -13.33 -3.28 -1.51
C PHE A 79 -12.37 -3.50 -0.34
N SER A 80 -11.79 -4.70 -0.33
CA SER A 80 -10.72 -5.08 0.60
C SER A 80 -9.67 -5.92 -0.13
N ARG A 81 -8.44 -5.93 0.40
CA ARG A 81 -7.32 -6.76 -0.08
C ARG A 81 -6.45 -7.19 1.08
N LEU A 82 -5.89 -8.39 0.95
CA LEU A 82 -4.93 -8.96 1.88
C LEU A 82 -3.69 -9.43 1.14
N PHE A 83 -2.51 -9.03 1.65
CA PHE A 83 -1.23 -9.52 1.15
C PHE A 83 -0.31 -9.87 2.31
N ASP A 84 0.61 -10.79 2.05
CA ASP A 84 1.71 -11.17 2.93
C ASP A 84 3.01 -10.59 2.36
N TYR A 85 3.59 -9.60 3.04
CA TYR A 85 4.86 -8.97 2.68
C TYR A 85 5.98 -9.62 3.46
N ARG A 86 6.98 -10.16 2.77
CA ARG A 86 8.15 -10.82 3.35
C ARG A 86 9.40 -10.06 2.98
N PHE A 87 10.00 -9.43 3.98
CA PHE A 87 11.22 -8.64 3.87
C PHE A 87 12.41 -9.60 4.06
N GLY A 88 12.98 -10.05 2.96
CA GLY A 88 14.12 -10.98 2.94
C GLY A 88 15.46 -10.25 3.04
N ALA A 89 16.53 -10.93 2.66
CA ALA A 89 17.89 -10.36 2.67
C ALA A 89 18.14 -9.42 1.49
N ASP A 90 17.56 -9.71 0.33
CA ASP A 90 17.83 -9.00 -0.93
C ASP A 90 16.58 -8.36 -1.56
N ARG A 91 15.38 -8.77 -1.17
CA ARG A 91 14.12 -8.31 -1.76
C ARG A 91 12.94 -8.40 -0.82
N VAL A 92 11.89 -7.68 -1.15
CA VAL A 92 10.55 -7.85 -0.56
C VAL A 92 9.75 -8.77 -1.47
N ALA A 93 9.28 -9.89 -0.97
CA ALA A 93 8.33 -10.75 -1.67
C ALA A 93 6.92 -10.46 -1.17
N VAL A 94 5.97 -10.30 -2.08
CA VAL A 94 4.55 -10.10 -1.77
C VAL A 94 3.77 -11.30 -2.27
N LEU A 95 2.96 -11.90 -1.39
CA LEU A 95 2.13 -13.06 -1.70
C LEU A 95 0.66 -12.72 -1.48
N PHE A 96 -0.21 -13.39 -2.21
CA PHE A 96 -1.64 -13.32 -1.91
C PHE A 96 -1.92 -13.90 -0.52
N ALA A 97 -2.73 -13.22 0.27
CA ALA A 97 -3.12 -13.66 1.61
C ALA A 97 -4.64 -13.93 1.72
N ASP A 98 -5.37 -13.83 0.61
CA ASP A 98 -6.80 -14.15 0.52
C ASP A 98 -7.15 -14.90 -0.79
N GLY A 99 -8.38 -15.41 -0.83
CA GLY A 99 -8.95 -16.07 -1.99
C GLY A 99 -8.27 -17.40 -2.36
N GLU A 100 -8.47 -17.82 -3.59
CA GLU A 100 -7.96 -19.10 -4.11
C GLU A 100 -6.44 -19.11 -4.34
N ARG A 101 -5.80 -17.94 -4.34
CA ARG A 101 -4.37 -17.79 -4.60
C ARG A 101 -3.51 -17.59 -3.35
N VAL A 102 -4.05 -17.84 -2.16
CA VAL A 102 -3.30 -17.72 -0.89
C VAL A 102 -1.95 -18.43 -0.98
N GLY A 103 -0.88 -17.73 -0.61
CA GLY A 103 0.49 -18.22 -0.63
C GLY A 103 1.18 -18.18 -1.99
N GLN A 104 0.45 -17.89 -3.08
CA GLN A 104 1.07 -17.71 -4.39
C GLN A 104 1.77 -16.34 -4.49
N PRO A 105 2.90 -16.25 -5.22
CA PRO A 105 3.57 -14.99 -5.47
C PRO A 105 2.67 -13.99 -6.21
N TYR A 106 2.66 -12.76 -5.73
CA TYR A 106 2.03 -11.64 -6.42
C TYR A 106 3.08 -10.74 -7.08
N GLN A 107 4.03 -10.22 -6.29
CA GLN A 107 5.06 -9.31 -6.76
C GLN A 107 6.33 -9.45 -5.91
N SER A 108 7.48 -9.03 -6.45
CA SER A 108 8.68 -8.85 -5.65
C SER A 108 9.35 -7.52 -5.99
N TYR A 109 10.03 -6.92 -4.99
CA TYR A 109 10.61 -5.59 -5.09
C TYR A 109 12.05 -5.58 -4.61
N LEU A 110 12.85 -4.72 -5.24
CA LEU A 110 14.22 -4.37 -4.82
C LEU A 110 14.20 -2.95 -4.24
N LEU A 111 14.92 -2.74 -3.15
CA LEU A 111 15.10 -1.42 -2.57
C LEU A 111 16.24 -0.69 -3.29
N CYS A 112 15.93 0.43 -3.92
CA CYS A 112 16.88 1.28 -4.65
C CYS A 112 16.77 2.72 -4.12
N GLY A 113 17.53 3.07 -3.10
CA GLY A 113 17.44 4.38 -2.45
C GLY A 113 16.06 4.62 -1.84
N LYS A 114 15.33 5.60 -2.35
CA LYS A 114 13.94 5.91 -1.94
C LYS A 114 12.87 5.13 -2.71
N MET A 115 13.25 4.18 -3.54
CA MET A 115 12.30 3.47 -4.39
C MET A 115 12.29 1.98 -4.10
N LEU A 116 11.08 1.40 -4.16
CA LEU A 116 10.90 -0.04 -4.35
C LEU A 116 10.54 -0.25 -5.80
N VAL A 117 11.44 -0.88 -6.53
CA VAL A 117 11.23 -1.21 -7.94
C VAL A 117 10.87 -2.68 -8.10
N PRO A 118 9.97 -3.04 -9.02
CA PRO A 118 9.64 -4.44 -9.24
C PRO A 118 10.87 -5.21 -9.72
N ALA A 119 11.13 -6.38 -9.12
CA ALA A 119 12.21 -7.26 -9.54
C ALA A 119 11.89 -7.97 -10.87
N ALA A 120 10.60 -8.14 -11.16
CA ALA A 120 10.07 -8.66 -12.41
C ALA A 120 8.62 -8.21 -12.58
N ASP A 121 8.11 -8.22 -13.81
CA ASP A 121 6.71 -7.99 -14.09
C ASP A 121 5.84 -9.12 -13.53
N HIS A 122 4.67 -8.77 -12.98
CA HIS A 122 3.68 -9.77 -12.59
C HIS A 122 2.70 -10.01 -13.74
N LEU A 123 2.65 -11.24 -14.21
CA LEU A 123 1.71 -11.65 -15.26
C LEU A 123 0.44 -12.23 -14.64
N CYS A 124 -0.72 -11.70 -15.01
CA CYS A 124 -2.02 -12.21 -14.64
C CYS A 124 -2.83 -12.46 -15.93
N GLY A 125 -2.81 -13.68 -16.43
CA GLY A 125 -3.30 -14.00 -17.77
C GLY A 125 -2.51 -13.20 -18.82
N PRO A 126 -3.19 -12.48 -19.74
CA PRO A 126 -2.55 -11.67 -20.78
C PRO A 126 -2.09 -10.28 -20.26
N ASP A 127 -2.41 -9.92 -19.03
CA ASP A 127 -2.12 -8.60 -18.45
C ASP A 127 -0.79 -8.61 -17.68
N CYS A 128 0.02 -7.59 -17.92
CA CYS A 128 1.27 -7.34 -17.23
C CYS A 128 1.07 -6.23 -16.19
N TYR A 129 1.38 -6.53 -14.94
CA TYR A 129 1.31 -5.60 -13.81
C TYR A 129 2.71 -5.17 -13.42
N ASN A 130 2.94 -3.87 -13.35
CA ASN A 130 4.17 -3.27 -12.90
C ASN A 130 3.85 -2.19 -11.87
N ALA A 131 4.31 -2.37 -10.65
CA ALA A 131 4.09 -1.43 -9.55
C ALA A 131 5.41 -1.01 -8.94
N ALA A 132 5.59 0.28 -8.68
CA ALA A 132 6.73 0.84 -8.00
C ALA A 132 6.28 1.73 -6.85
N TYR A 133 7.09 1.79 -5.79
CA TYR A 133 6.88 2.70 -4.67
C TYR A 133 7.96 3.78 -4.68
N THR A 134 7.58 4.98 -4.30
CA THR A 134 8.49 6.08 -3.98
C THR A 134 8.24 6.48 -2.52
N LEU A 135 9.26 6.37 -1.68
CA LEU A 135 9.22 6.81 -0.30
C LEU A 135 9.43 8.32 -0.29
N ASP A 136 8.37 9.10 -0.08
CA ASP A 136 8.42 10.55 -0.21
C ASP A 136 9.01 11.20 1.04
N THR A 137 8.47 10.85 2.20
CA THR A 137 8.91 11.30 3.54
C THR A 137 8.85 10.14 4.55
N GLU A 138 9.21 10.38 5.79
CA GLU A 138 9.05 9.41 6.89
C GLU A 138 7.59 8.96 7.08
N ASP A 139 6.62 9.79 6.68
CA ASP A 139 5.18 9.59 6.89
C ASP A 139 4.36 9.56 5.60
N SER A 140 5.00 9.45 4.44
CA SER A 140 4.29 9.37 3.17
C SER A 140 5.06 8.60 2.11
N PHE A 141 4.33 7.88 1.28
CA PHE A 141 4.85 7.27 0.06
C PHE A 141 3.81 7.26 -1.05
N THR A 142 4.28 7.14 -2.26
CA THR A 142 3.48 7.01 -3.46
C THR A 142 3.69 5.63 -4.06
N MET A 143 2.61 5.00 -4.53
CA MET A 143 2.67 3.77 -5.33
C MET A 143 2.04 4.02 -6.68
N GLU A 144 2.79 3.77 -7.74
CA GLU A 144 2.30 3.85 -9.11
C GLU A 144 2.28 2.47 -9.74
N THR A 145 1.10 2.08 -10.25
CA THR A 145 0.90 0.78 -10.89
C THR A 145 0.45 0.98 -12.33
N PHE A 146 1.10 0.29 -13.25
CA PHE A 146 0.70 0.16 -14.64
C PHE A 146 0.20 -1.26 -14.90
N ILE A 147 -0.95 -1.37 -15.54
CA ILE A 147 -1.51 -2.64 -15.99
C ILE A 147 -1.69 -2.55 -17.49
N ASN A 148 -0.91 -3.32 -18.22
CA ASN A 148 -0.91 -3.35 -19.67
C ASN A 148 -1.30 -4.73 -20.18
N GLY A 149 -2.31 -4.78 -21.03
CA GLY A 149 -2.79 -5.99 -21.67
C GLY A 149 -3.35 -5.71 -23.05
N PRO A 150 -3.77 -6.74 -23.81
CA PRO A 150 -4.29 -6.57 -25.17
C PRO A 150 -5.49 -5.63 -25.25
N LYS A 151 -6.27 -5.52 -24.17
CA LYS A 151 -7.50 -4.71 -24.09
C LYS A 151 -7.50 -3.76 -22.89
N LYS A 152 -6.35 -3.60 -22.20
CA LYS A 152 -6.29 -2.87 -20.94
C LYS A 152 -5.03 -2.00 -20.89
N ARG A 153 -5.23 -0.74 -20.58
CA ARG A 153 -4.17 0.22 -20.23
C ARG A 153 -4.63 1.00 -19.03
N THR A 154 -4.25 0.53 -17.85
CA THR A 154 -4.66 1.16 -16.60
C THR A 154 -3.42 1.73 -15.90
N ARG A 155 -3.51 2.96 -15.46
CA ARG A 155 -2.57 3.59 -14.53
C ARG A 155 -3.29 3.81 -13.21
N VAL A 156 -2.66 3.43 -12.12
CA VAL A 156 -3.17 3.64 -10.76
C VAL A 156 -2.11 4.39 -9.97
N LEU A 157 -2.45 5.55 -9.45
CA LEU A 157 -1.61 6.33 -8.55
C LEU A 157 -2.23 6.32 -7.17
N THR A 158 -1.50 5.82 -6.19
CA THR A 158 -1.90 5.81 -4.77
C THR A 158 -0.92 6.67 -3.98
N VAL A 159 -1.43 7.64 -3.27
CA VAL A 159 -0.66 8.46 -2.31
C VAL A 159 -1.07 8.04 -0.90
N ALA A 160 -0.12 7.57 -0.12
CA ALA A 160 -0.32 7.09 1.23
C ALA A 160 0.31 8.04 2.25
N ARG A 161 -0.40 8.25 3.35
CA ARG A 161 0.06 9.05 4.49
C ARG A 161 -0.16 8.28 5.77
N ARG A 162 0.82 8.30 6.65
CA ARG A 162 0.72 7.65 7.96
C ARG A 162 -0.42 8.28 8.77
N CYS A 163 -1.26 7.44 9.36
CA CYS A 163 -2.22 7.91 10.36
C CYS A 163 -1.44 8.36 11.60
N GLY A 164 -1.72 9.57 12.08
CA GLY A 164 -1.18 10.03 13.37
C GLY A 164 -1.65 9.14 14.52
N PRO A 165 -1.02 9.20 15.70
CA PRO A 165 -1.56 8.55 16.88
C PRO A 165 -3.01 9.05 17.09
N GLU A 166 -3.94 8.12 17.35
CA GLU A 166 -5.30 8.51 17.74
C GLU A 166 -5.20 9.48 18.90
N VAL A 167 -5.63 10.72 18.69
CA VAL A 167 -5.85 11.65 19.78
C VAL A 167 -7.09 11.12 20.50
N GLU A 168 -6.89 10.41 21.63
CA GLU A 168 -8.02 10.09 22.51
C GLU A 168 -8.76 11.39 22.81
N PRO A 169 -10.09 11.44 22.61
CA PRO A 169 -10.85 12.61 22.98
C PRO A 169 -10.66 12.83 24.48
N GLU A 170 -10.09 13.99 24.85
CA GLU A 170 -10.06 14.41 26.25
C GLU A 170 -11.49 14.35 26.78
N VAL A 171 -11.73 13.37 27.65
CA VAL A 171 -12.96 13.34 28.44
C VAL A 171 -12.91 14.56 29.35
N SER A 172 -13.55 15.63 28.90
CA SER A 172 -13.78 16.82 29.70
C SER A 172 -14.49 16.39 30.97
N ALA A 173 -13.74 16.29 32.07
CA ALA A 173 -14.32 16.15 33.41
C ALA A 173 -15.09 17.45 33.70
N SER A 174 -16.39 17.41 33.64
CA SER A 174 -17.26 18.46 34.18
C SER A 174 -16.97 18.61 35.66
N PRO A 175 -16.67 19.81 36.17
CA PRO A 175 -16.62 20.02 37.60
C PRO A 175 -18.04 19.97 38.19
N ALA A 176 -18.17 19.26 39.29
CA ALA A 176 -19.38 19.18 40.14
C ALA A 176 -19.68 20.51 40.84
#